data_aee24410e5100965779a39ed34631afd
#
_entry.id   aee24410e5100965779a39ed34631afd
#
_cell.length_a   1.000
_cell.length_b   1.000
_cell.length_c   1.000
_cell.angle_alpha   90.00
_cell.angle_beta   90.00
_cell.angle_gamma   90.00
#
_symmetry.space_group_name_H-M   'P 1'
#
loop_
_entity.id
_entity.type
_entity.pdbx_description
1 polymer ?
#
loop_
_entity_poly.entity_id
_entity_poly.type
_entity_poly.pdbx_seq_one_letter_code
_entity_poly.pdbx_strand_id
1 'polypeptide(L)'
;RGILPLLWWIGGLMICVGGYWFWFFIRVDVAAEGHSPFRLVRADLFILSLLASATLGLIWAFLQVKGSAGAGVFFGLYILATTVLFAGVPWSKFAHMFFKPAAAFEKRVAEANGAAENLPTQTRDDPEQRQRHSMELLRDAPMDMGLGIKREAPRHY
;
A
#
# COMPACT_ATOMS: atom_id res chain seq x y z
N ARG A 1 35.32 5.34 5.99
CA ARG A 1 34.37 5.53 4.86
C ARG A 1 33.97 4.15 4.36
N GLY A 2 32.78 3.66 4.76
CA GLY A 2 32.30 2.31 4.43
C GLY A 2 31.25 2.33 3.31
N ILE A 3 30.97 1.16 2.71
CA ILE A 3 29.95 0.98 1.68
C ILE A 3 28.53 1.18 2.24
N LEU A 4 28.30 0.85 3.50
CA LEU A 4 26.98 0.95 4.15
C LEU A 4 26.42 2.39 4.20
N PRO A 5 27.19 3.42 4.62
CA PRO A 5 26.73 4.79 4.52
C PRO A 5 26.41 5.23 3.10
N LEU A 6 27.19 4.77 2.11
CA LEU A 6 26.92 5.09 0.70
C LEU A 6 25.59 4.47 0.24
N LEU A 7 25.36 3.20 0.55
CA LEU A 7 24.11 2.51 0.23
C LEU A 7 22.91 3.17 0.91
N TRP A 8 23.07 3.63 2.15
CA TRP A 8 22.03 4.34 2.87
C TRP A 8 21.65 5.66 2.17
N TRP A 9 22.63 6.45 1.72
CA TRP A 9 22.40 7.68 0.97
C TRP A 9 21.72 7.43 -0.37
N ILE A 10 22.21 6.44 -1.12
CA ILE A 10 21.61 6.07 -2.42
C ILE A 10 20.17 5.59 -2.22
N GLY A 11 19.93 4.70 -1.25
CA GLY A 11 18.60 4.20 -0.95
C GLY A 11 17.62 5.30 -0.55
N GLY A 12 18.04 6.22 0.32
CA GLY A 12 17.23 7.36 0.73
C GLY A 12 16.89 8.29 -0.45
N LEU A 13 17.85 8.58 -1.31
CA LEU A 13 17.62 9.37 -2.54
C LEU A 13 16.66 8.67 -3.50
N MET A 14 16.81 7.36 -3.70
CA MET A 14 15.90 6.59 -4.55
C MET A 14 14.46 6.61 -4.02
N ILE A 15 14.28 6.47 -2.70
CA ILE A 15 12.95 6.57 -2.07
C ILE A 15 12.35 7.97 -2.28
N CYS A 16 13.14 9.02 -2.10
CA CYS A 16 12.67 10.39 -2.34
C CYS A 16 12.28 10.60 -3.80
N VAL A 17 13.14 10.27 -4.75
CA VAL A 17 12.88 10.45 -6.19
C VAL A 17 11.66 9.64 -6.61
N GLY A 18 11.63 8.34 -6.32
CA GLY A 18 10.51 7.46 -6.69
C GLY A 18 9.21 7.81 -5.99
N GLY A 19 9.27 8.16 -4.70
CA GLY A 19 8.09 8.48 -3.91
C GLY A 19 7.49 9.84 -4.26
N TYR A 20 8.30 10.88 -4.52
CA TYR A 20 7.77 12.15 -5.02
C TYR A 20 7.26 12.03 -6.46
N TRP A 21 7.92 11.25 -7.32
CA TRP A 21 7.39 10.93 -8.62
C TRP A 21 6.02 10.27 -8.53
N PHE A 22 5.89 9.23 -7.70
CA PHE A 22 4.60 8.59 -7.44
C PHE A 22 3.55 9.59 -6.95
N TRP A 23 3.91 10.45 -5.99
CA TRP A 23 2.99 11.41 -5.38
C TRP A 23 2.46 12.43 -6.38
N PHE A 24 3.34 13.02 -7.19
CA PHE A 24 2.97 14.12 -8.09
C PHE A 24 2.45 13.67 -9.45
N PHE A 25 2.83 12.49 -9.92
CA PHE A 25 2.48 12.06 -11.28
C PHE A 25 1.51 10.87 -11.29
N ILE A 26 1.74 9.85 -10.48
CA ILE A 26 0.91 8.63 -10.51
C ILE A 26 -0.35 8.80 -9.65
N ARG A 27 -0.20 9.36 -8.44
CA ARG A 27 -1.33 9.57 -7.53
C ARG A 27 -2.32 10.61 -8.06
N VAL A 28 -1.88 11.56 -8.83
CA VAL A 28 -2.73 12.60 -9.42
C VAL A 28 -3.78 12.01 -10.39
N ASP A 29 -3.55 10.82 -10.94
CA ASP A 29 -4.57 10.12 -11.73
C ASP A 29 -5.83 9.75 -10.91
N VAL A 30 -5.78 9.85 -9.58
CA VAL A 30 -6.97 9.80 -8.72
C VAL A 30 -7.96 10.94 -9.07
N ALA A 31 -7.50 12.02 -9.70
CA ALA A 31 -8.38 13.06 -10.26
C ALA A 31 -9.29 12.51 -11.37
N ALA A 32 -8.90 11.48 -12.08
CA ALA A 32 -9.74 10.77 -13.05
C ALA A 32 -10.95 10.09 -12.41
N GLU A 33 -10.90 9.81 -11.10
CA GLU A 33 -12.02 9.29 -10.29
C GLU A 33 -12.94 10.41 -9.76
N GLY A 34 -12.81 11.65 -10.25
CA GLY A 34 -13.65 12.79 -9.84
C GLY A 34 -13.27 13.41 -8.49
N HIS A 35 -12.14 13.08 -7.91
CA HIS A 35 -11.66 13.65 -6.65
C HIS A 35 -10.52 14.64 -6.87
N SER A 36 -10.44 15.67 -6.01
CA SER A 36 -9.32 16.61 -6.04
C SER A 36 -7.99 15.88 -5.77
N PRO A 37 -6.93 16.11 -6.58
CA PRO A 37 -5.62 15.52 -6.38
C PRO A 37 -4.96 15.87 -5.03
N PHE A 38 -5.38 16.96 -4.40
CA PHE A 38 -4.90 17.40 -3.08
C PHE A 38 -5.69 16.82 -1.90
N ARG A 39 -6.73 16.04 -2.17
CA ARG A 39 -7.48 15.38 -1.11
C ARG A 39 -6.65 14.28 -0.48
N LEU A 40 -6.25 14.48 0.78
CA LEU A 40 -5.56 13.48 1.59
C LEU A 40 -6.55 12.43 2.11
N VAL A 41 -6.25 11.18 1.88
CA VAL A 41 -7.00 10.04 2.42
C VAL A 41 -6.13 9.22 3.36
N ARG A 42 -6.74 8.40 4.21
CA ARG A 42 -6.00 7.52 5.16
C ARG A 42 -4.95 6.64 4.47
N ALA A 43 -5.22 6.24 3.24
CA ALA A 43 -4.28 5.46 2.43
C ALA A 43 -2.97 6.19 2.14
N ASP A 44 -3.00 7.53 2.14
CA ASP A 44 -1.84 8.37 1.85
C ASP A 44 -0.90 8.51 3.05
N LEU A 45 -1.39 8.23 4.27
CA LEU A 45 -0.59 8.36 5.49
C LEU A 45 0.71 7.57 5.39
N PHE A 46 0.67 6.37 4.83
CA PHE A 46 1.85 5.53 4.68
C PHE A 46 2.90 6.18 3.76
N ILE A 47 2.48 6.58 2.54
CA ILE A 47 3.43 7.17 1.58
C ILE A 47 3.96 8.53 2.06
N LEU A 48 3.13 9.35 2.69
CA LEU A 48 3.53 10.64 3.25
C LEU A 48 4.51 10.47 4.40
N SER A 49 4.26 9.55 5.33
CA SER A 49 5.18 9.27 6.44
C SER A 49 6.49 8.64 5.96
N LEU A 50 6.46 7.80 4.93
CA LEU A 50 7.64 7.25 4.27
C LEU A 50 8.50 8.36 3.64
N LEU A 51 7.87 9.25 2.86
CA LEU A 51 8.56 10.39 2.24
C LEU A 51 9.11 11.35 3.27
N ALA A 52 8.34 11.66 4.31
CA ALA A 52 8.79 12.49 5.42
C ALA A 52 9.98 11.86 6.14
N SER A 53 9.92 10.57 6.45
CA SER A 53 11.03 9.84 7.10
C SER A 53 12.29 9.86 6.24
N ALA A 54 12.18 9.52 4.94
CA ALA A 54 13.34 9.50 4.04
C ALA A 54 13.96 10.91 3.87
N THR A 55 13.11 11.92 3.64
CA THR A 55 13.56 13.31 3.43
C THR A 55 14.21 13.88 4.69
N LEU A 56 13.55 13.74 5.85
CA LEU A 56 14.08 14.23 7.13
C LEU A 56 15.35 13.49 7.53
N GLY A 57 15.43 12.18 7.24
CA GLY A 57 16.63 11.38 7.48
C GLY A 57 17.81 11.84 6.64
N LEU A 58 17.63 12.15 5.35
CA LEU A 58 18.67 12.69 4.49
C LEU A 58 19.12 14.09 4.93
N ILE A 59 18.18 14.97 5.30
CA ILE A 59 18.48 16.30 5.81
C ILE A 59 19.27 16.19 7.13
N TRP A 60 18.82 15.37 8.06
CA TRP A 60 19.54 15.11 9.30
C TRP A 60 20.97 14.64 9.05
N ALA A 61 21.16 13.63 8.19
CA ALA A 61 22.48 13.11 7.89
C ALA A 61 23.40 14.17 7.27
N PHE A 62 22.86 15.01 6.37
CA PHE A 62 23.62 16.12 5.79
C PHE A 62 24.04 17.15 6.86
N LEU A 63 23.12 17.56 7.73
CA LEU A 63 23.39 18.50 8.82
C LEU A 63 24.38 17.92 9.84
N GLN A 64 24.30 16.63 10.13
CA GLN A 64 25.21 15.92 11.02
C GLN A 64 26.64 15.94 10.47
N VAL A 65 26.83 15.67 9.18
CA VAL A 65 28.14 15.72 8.52
C VAL A 65 28.73 17.14 8.55
N LYS A 66 27.86 18.16 8.46
CA LYS A 66 28.27 19.57 8.53
C LYS A 66 28.51 20.08 9.96
N GLY A 67 28.18 19.29 10.98
CA GLY A 67 28.29 19.73 12.39
C GLY A 67 27.30 20.85 12.76
N SER A 68 26.17 20.94 12.08
CA SER A 68 25.18 21.99 12.30
C SER A 68 24.40 21.78 13.59
N ALA A 69 24.18 22.86 14.35
CA ALA A 69 23.35 22.85 15.57
C ALA A 69 21.91 22.38 15.32
N GLY A 70 21.40 22.52 14.11
CA GLY A 70 20.07 22.04 13.72
C GLY A 70 19.94 20.51 13.58
N ALA A 71 21.05 19.77 13.56
CA ALA A 71 21.04 18.32 13.37
C ALA A 71 20.16 17.58 14.38
N GLY A 72 20.15 18.00 15.65
CA GLY A 72 19.34 17.39 16.71
C GLY A 72 17.84 17.54 16.48
N VAL A 73 17.40 18.69 15.98
CA VAL A 73 15.98 18.95 15.66
C VAL A 73 15.53 18.04 14.52
N PHE A 74 16.29 17.97 13.43
CA PHE A 74 15.96 17.11 12.29
C PHE A 74 16.03 15.63 12.63
N PHE A 75 16.90 15.23 13.55
CA PHE A 75 16.90 13.87 14.09
C PHE A 75 15.60 13.55 14.82
N GLY A 76 15.13 14.45 15.69
CA GLY A 76 13.84 14.29 16.37
C GLY A 76 12.67 14.18 15.41
N LEU A 77 12.62 15.03 14.38
CA LEU A 77 11.59 14.97 13.34
C LEU A 77 11.66 13.68 12.51
N TYR A 78 12.87 13.21 12.18
CA TYR A 78 13.09 11.94 11.51
C TYR A 78 12.56 10.76 12.33
N ILE A 79 12.87 10.71 13.63
CA ILE A 79 12.38 9.68 14.54
C ILE A 79 10.84 9.73 14.63
N LEU A 80 10.27 10.92 14.76
CA LEU A 80 8.81 11.10 14.78
C LEU A 80 8.16 10.57 13.50
N ALA A 81 8.65 10.97 12.33
CA ALA A 81 8.12 10.50 11.04
C ALA A 81 8.25 8.99 10.89
N THR A 82 9.38 8.41 11.31
CA THR A 82 9.61 6.96 11.28
C THR A 82 8.67 6.23 12.24
N THR A 83 8.43 6.78 13.43
CA THR A 83 7.47 6.22 14.40
C THR A 83 6.05 6.23 13.81
N VAL A 84 5.63 7.35 13.20
CA VAL A 84 4.32 7.44 12.53
C VAL A 84 4.21 6.43 11.39
N LEU A 85 5.28 6.26 10.60
CA LEU A 85 5.34 5.28 9.52
C LEU A 85 5.06 3.86 10.04
N PHE A 86 5.80 3.40 11.03
CA PHE A 86 5.67 2.04 11.55
C PHE A 86 4.40 1.85 12.39
N ALA A 87 4.06 2.80 13.25
CA ALA A 87 2.84 2.76 14.04
C ALA A 87 1.58 2.84 13.17
N GLY A 88 1.66 3.52 12.01
CA GLY A 88 0.55 3.66 11.06
C GLY A 88 0.27 2.42 10.21
N VAL A 89 1.16 1.41 10.17
CA VAL A 89 1.01 0.21 9.34
C VAL A 89 -0.33 -0.51 9.52
N PRO A 90 -0.83 -0.76 10.76
CA PRO A 90 -2.11 -1.45 10.96
C PRO A 90 -3.33 -0.72 10.35
N TRP A 91 -3.25 0.60 10.19
CA TRP A 91 -4.31 1.43 9.60
C TRP A 91 -4.07 1.80 8.13
N SER A 92 -2.96 1.33 7.57
CA SER A 92 -2.57 1.56 6.17
C SER A 92 -3.09 0.45 5.24
N LYS A 93 -2.89 0.61 3.93
CA LYS A 93 -3.14 -0.44 2.94
C LYS A 93 -2.28 -1.69 3.16
N PHE A 94 -1.19 -1.60 3.92
CA PHE A 94 -0.32 -2.73 4.23
C PHE A 94 -0.83 -3.62 5.36
N ALA A 95 -1.85 -3.20 6.09
CA ALA A 95 -2.49 -4.01 7.13
C ALA A 95 -2.91 -5.40 6.61
N HIS A 96 -3.33 -5.50 5.36
CA HIS A 96 -3.72 -6.77 4.75
C HIS A 96 -2.57 -7.80 4.67
N MET A 97 -1.31 -7.36 4.66
CA MET A 97 -0.15 -8.26 4.70
C MET A 97 -0.09 -9.08 6.00
N PHE A 98 -0.64 -8.52 7.08
CA PHE A 98 -0.72 -9.19 8.39
C PHE A 98 -2.04 -9.93 8.56
N PHE A 99 -3.15 -9.33 8.15
CA PHE A 99 -4.47 -9.91 8.35
C PHE A 99 -4.79 -11.07 7.40
N LYS A 100 -4.32 -11.03 6.15
CA LYS A 100 -4.56 -12.13 5.20
C LYS A 100 -3.93 -13.45 5.63
N PRO A 101 -2.65 -13.52 6.04
CA PRO A 101 -2.08 -14.75 6.56
C PRO A 101 -2.76 -15.24 7.84
N ALA A 102 -3.15 -14.33 8.75
CA ALA A 102 -3.85 -14.68 9.97
C ALA A 102 -5.24 -15.29 9.67
N ALA A 103 -6.02 -14.67 8.79
CA ALA A 103 -7.30 -15.19 8.35
C ALA A 103 -7.18 -16.54 7.61
N ALA A 104 -6.14 -16.70 6.79
CA ALA A 104 -5.88 -17.97 6.11
C ALA A 104 -5.49 -19.08 7.10
N PHE A 105 -4.75 -18.74 8.16
CA PHE A 105 -4.41 -19.67 9.22
C PHE A 105 -5.66 -20.06 10.02
N GLU A 106 -6.47 -19.09 10.44
CA GLU A 106 -7.74 -19.34 11.14
C GLU A 106 -8.66 -20.25 10.34
N LYS A 107 -8.82 -20.00 9.04
CA LYS A 107 -9.58 -20.87 8.13
C LYS A 107 -9.08 -22.32 8.19
N ARG A 108 -7.76 -22.52 8.10
CA ARG A 108 -7.17 -23.88 8.15
C ARG A 108 -7.40 -24.57 9.50
N VAL A 109 -7.33 -23.80 10.58
CA VAL A 109 -7.62 -24.32 11.92
C VAL A 109 -9.08 -24.71 12.05
N ALA A 110 -10.01 -23.87 11.58
CA ALA A 110 -11.44 -24.15 11.58
C ALA A 110 -11.82 -25.36 10.71
N GLU A 111 -11.12 -25.57 9.60
CA GLU A 111 -11.27 -26.78 8.76
C GLU A 111 -10.70 -28.01 9.47
N ALA A 112 -9.52 -27.93 10.05
CA ALA A 112 -8.84 -29.05 10.68
C ALA A 112 -9.52 -29.54 11.96
N ASN A 113 -10.10 -28.66 12.77
CA ASN A 113 -10.82 -29.00 13.98
C ASN A 113 -12.28 -29.41 13.73
N GLY A 114 -12.76 -29.34 12.48
CA GLY A 114 -14.12 -29.72 12.08
C GLY A 114 -15.21 -28.73 12.54
N ALA A 115 -14.85 -27.60 13.16
CA ALA A 115 -15.83 -26.62 13.61
C ALA A 115 -16.49 -25.93 12.43
N ALA A 116 -15.75 -25.70 11.32
CA ALA A 116 -16.18 -24.95 10.14
C ALA A 116 -16.85 -23.59 10.48
N GLU A 117 -16.53 -23.07 11.67
CA GLU A 117 -17.11 -21.86 12.23
C GLU A 117 -16.75 -20.66 11.37
N ASN A 118 -17.75 -19.86 11.00
CA ASN A 118 -17.61 -18.72 10.09
C ASN A 118 -17.10 -19.05 8.66
N LEU A 119 -17.01 -20.31 8.29
CA LEU A 119 -16.71 -20.70 6.93
C LEU A 119 -18.01 -20.79 6.10
N PRO A 120 -18.01 -20.32 4.85
CA PRO A 120 -19.16 -20.50 3.98
C PRO A 120 -19.41 -22.00 3.73
N THR A 121 -20.66 -22.43 3.83
CA THR A 121 -21.09 -23.82 3.55
C THR A 121 -20.82 -24.22 2.09
N GLN A 122 -20.77 -23.24 1.20
CA GLN A 122 -20.41 -23.42 -0.20
C GLN A 122 -19.16 -22.60 -0.49
N THR A 123 -18.08 -23.25 -0.90
CA THR A 123 -16.82 -22.58 -1.22
C THR A 123 -16.77 -22.22 -2.70
N ARG A 124 -16.04 -21.17 -3.07
CA ARG A 124 -15.75 -20.84 -4.48
C ARG A 124 -14.87 -21.87 -5.18
N ASP A 125 -14.38 -22.87 -4.46
CA ASP A 125 -13.62 -24.00 -5.02
C ASP A 125 -14.56 -25.03 -5.66
N ASP A 126 -15.85 -25.00 -5.33
CA ASP A 126 -16.87 -25.75 -6.04
C ASP A 126 -16.99 -25.22 -7.48
N PRO A 127 -16.82 -26.07 -8.51
CA PRO A 127 -16.90 -25.67 -9.92
C PRO A 127 -18.20 -24.97 -10.28
N GLU A 128 -19.31 -25.39 -9.70
CA GLU A 128 -20.65 -24.83 -9.95
C GLU A 128 -20.75 -23.40 -9.37
N GLN A 129 -20.24 -23.19 -8.17
CA GLN A 129 -20.22 -21.87 -7.53
C GLN A 129 -19.23 -20.92 -8.21
N ARG A 130 -18.10 -21.44 -8.67
CA ARG A 130 -17.11 -20.68 -9.43
C ARG A 130 -17.69 -20.17 -10.75
N GLN A 131 -18.45 -21.00 -11.45
CA GLN A 131 -19.11 -20.64 -12.70
C GLN A 131 -20.21 -19.60 -12.48
N ARG A 132 -21.01 -19.77 -11.44
CA ARG A 132 -22.14 -18.90 -11.10
C ARG A 132 -21.70 -17.50 -10.70
N HIS A 133 -20.74 -17.37 -9.79
CA HIS A 133 -20.33 -16.07 -9.25
C HIS A 133 -19.38 -15.28 -10.16
N SER A 134 -18.51 -15.93 -10.92
CA SER A 134 -17.61 -15.23 -11.83
C SER A 134 -18.34 -14.68 -13.06
N MET A 135 -19.44 -15.33 -13.45
CA MET A 135 -20.21 -15.00 -14.65
C MET A 135 -21.22 -13.88 -14.44
N GLU A 136 -21.90 -13.88 -13.28
CA GLU A 136 -22.90 -12.86 -12.97
C GLU A 136 -22.28 -11.46 -12.89
N LEU A 137 -21.14 -11.32 -12.22
CA LEU A 137 -20.42 -10.04 -12.11
C LEU A 137 -19.92 -9.49 -13.45
N LEU A 138 -19.70 -10.37 -14.43
CA LEU A 138 -19.21 -9.96 -15.75
C LEU A 138 -20.36 -9.74 -16.77
N ARG A 139 -21.50 -10.39 -16.58
CA ARG A 139 -22.70 -10.19 -17.42
C ARG A 139 -23.35 -8.84 -17.22
N ASP A 140 -23.42 -8.39 -15.97
CA ASP A 140 -24.09 -7.14 -15.60
C ASP A 140 -23.14 -5.94 -15.63
N ALA A 141 -21.83 -6.16 -15.78
CA ALA A 141 -20.89 -5.06 -15.92
C ALA A 141 -21.08 -4.37 -17.28
N PRO A 142 -21.22 -3.02 -17.31
CA PRO A 142 -21.26 -2.29 -18.58
C PRO A 142 -20.05 -2.65 -19.43
N MET A 143 -20.25 -2.82 -20.75
CA MET A 143 -19.19 -3.25 -21.69
C MET A 143 -17.99 -2.30 -21.71
N ASP A 144 -18.18 -1.08 -21.29
CA ASP A 144 -17.14 -0.04 -21.20
C ASP A 144 -16.72 0.28 -19.76
N MET A 145 -17.37 -0.32 -18.76
CA MET A 145 -17.17 -0.03 -17.32
C MET A 145 -17.24 1.47 -16.98
N GLY A 146 -17.93 2.27 -17.78
CA GLY A 146 -18.00 3.72 -17.60
C GLY A 146 -16.72 4.47 -17.99
N LEU A 147 -15.72 3.80 -18.55
CA LEU A 147 -14.41 4.39 -18.89
C LEU A 147 -14.24 4.66 -20.40
N GLY A 148 -15.28 4.43 -21.21
CA GLY A 148 -15.22 4.58 -22.67
C GLY A 148 -14.35 3.53 -23.37
N ILE A 149 -13.90 2.50 -22.66
CA ILE A 149 -13.10 1.40 -23.23
C ILE A 149 -14.05 0.27 -23.59
N LYS A 150 -14.18 -0.02 -24.89
CA LYS A 150 -14.93 -1.19 -25.36
C LYS A 150 -14.25 -2.47 -24.87
N ARG A 151 -14.93 -3.23 -24.03
CA ARG A 151 -14.50 -4.57 -23.63
C ARG A 151 -15.11 -5.60 -24.57
N GLU A 152 -14.29 -6.55 -25.01
CA GLU A 152 -14.80 -7.78 -25.58
C GLU A 152 -15.54 -8.58 -24.49
N ALA A 153 -16.62 -9.26 -24.86
CA ALA A 153 -17.28 -10.17 -23.95
C ALA A 153 -16.27 -11.20 -23.44
N PRO A 154 -16.27 -11.50 -22.12
CA PRO A 154 -15.34 -12.46 -21.56
C PRO A 154 -15.49 -13.80 -22.26
N ARG A 155 -14.39 -14.29 -22.81
CA ARG A 155 -14.32 -15.64 -23.39
C ARG A 155 -14.01 -16.59 -22.25
N HIS A 156 -14.89 -17.57 -22.06
CA HIS A 156 -14.65 -18.64 -21.11
C HIS A 156 -13.77 -19.68 -21.75
N TYR A 157 -12.71 -19.99 -21.05
CA TYR A 157 -11.82 -21.08 -21.38
C TYR A 157 -12.23 -22.31 -20.57
#